data_c85154e9422524853e703237735e8168
#
_entry.id   c85154e9422524853e703237735e8168
#
_cell.length_a   1.000
_cell.length_b   1.000
_cell.length_c   1.000
_cell.angle_alpha   90.00
_cell.angle_beta   90.00
_cell.angle_gamma   90.00
#
_symmetry.space_group_name_H-M   'P 1'
#
loop_
_entity.id
_entity.type
_entity.pdbx_description
1 polymer ?
#
loop_
_entity_poly.entity_id
_entity_poly.type
_entity_poly.pdbx_seq_one_letter_code
_entity_poly.pdbx_strand_id
1 'polypeptide(L)'
;AVIVAGGSFAIAQYLTSNFVGPELPDITAAIASLVTLTILLKYWKPKHIFRFADQDASIDENLEAQKQQKYSIGQIAKAWSPFMILTVMVTIWSVKPFKDLFTKDGALHDLVISIKVPYLHQLVQKMPPVVPEIKNYDAIFKFDWFSATGTAIFIAAVITILFLKMKPKEAVVTFGETLNELKTPIYSIGMVLAFAFIANYSGMSATLALALAHTGKAFTFFSPFLGWVGVFLTGSDTSANALFGALQATTARQI
;
A
#
# COMPACT_ATOMS: atom_id res chain seq x y z
N ALA A 1 -7.53 -2.89 24.54
CA ALA A 1 -7.96 -3.07 23.12
C ALA A 1 -6.89 -2.53 22.17
N VAL A 2 -6.45 -1.26 22.28
CA VAL A 2 -5.49 -0.61 21.38
C VAL A 2 -4.17 -1.38 21.26
N ILE A 3 -3.58 -1.81 22.39
CA ILE A 3 -2.31 -2.57 22.41
C ILE A 3 -2.48 -3.91 21.67
N VAL A 4 -3.60 -4.60 21.85
CA VAL A 4 -3.84 -5.89 21.19
C VAL A 4 -4.07 -5.68 19.69
N ALA A 5 -4.88 -4.71 19.30
CA ALA A 5 -5.12 -4.39 17.89
C ALA A 5 -3.82 -3.96 17.18
N GLY A 6 -3.09 -3.00 17.76
CA GLY A 6 -1.83 -2.51 17.18
C GLY A 6 -0.71 -3.54 17.22
N GLY A 7 -0.58 -4.30 18.31
CA GLY A 7 0.45 -5.33 18.45
C GLY A 7 0.24 -6.50 17.48
N SER A 8 -0.98 -7.00 17.34
CA SER A 8 -1.28 -8.05 16.36
C SER A 8 -1.13 -7.58 14.91
N PHE A 9 -1.51 -6.33 14.62
CA PHE A 9 -1.27 -5.70 13.34
C PHE A 9 0.24 -5.67 13.03
N ALA A 10 1.04 -5.10 13.94
CA ALA A 10 2.49 -4.96 13.75
C ALA A 10 3.20 -6.31 13.57
N ILE A 11 2.83 -7.33 14.36
CA ILE A 11 3.41 -8.67 14.23
C ILE A 11 3.06 -9.29 12.87
N ALA A 12 1.80 -9.24 12.46
CA ALA A 12 1.37 -9.79 11.18
C ALA A 12 2.01 -9.04 10.00
N GLN A 13 2.10 -7.71 10.09
CA GLN A 13 2.79 -6.86 9.11
C GLN A 13 4.26 -7.28 8.95
N TYR A 14 4.97 -7.40 10.07
CA TYR A 14 6.36 -7.82 10.08
C TYR A 14 6.55 -9.21 9.45
N LEU A 15 5.75 -10.19 9.87
CA LEU A 15 5.87 -11.55 9.37
C LEU A 15 5.55 -11.64 7.88
N THR A 16 4.49 -10.99 7.41
CA THR A 16 4.10 -11.05 6.00
C THR A 16 5.08 -10.30 5.11
N SER A 17 5.53 -9.12 5.51
CA SER A 17 6.49 -8.33 4.71
C SER A 17 7.85 -9.01 4.54
N ASN A 18 8.31 -9.73 5.57
CA ASN A 18 9.63 -10.37 5.54
C ASN A 18 9.61 -11.79 4.92
N PHE A 19 8.52 -12.53 5.06
CA PHE A 19 8.49 -13.96 4.68
C PHE A 19 7.56 -14.29 3.52
N VAL A 20 6.59 -13.42 3.20
CA VAL A 20 5.61 -13.67 2.12
C VAL A 20 5.84 -12.72 0.94
N GLY A 21 5.95 -11.42 1.21
CA GLY A 21 6.19 -10.41 0.17
C GLY A 21 5.53 -9.06 0.49
N PRO A 22 5.80 -8.05 -0.33
CA PRO A 22 5.38 -6.67 -0.04
C PRO A 22 3.91 -6.36 -0.36
N GLU A 23 3.18 -7.24 -1.07
CA GLU A 23 1.86 -6.92 -1.60
C GLU A 23 0.70 -7.23 -0.64
N LEU A 24 0.92 -8.15 0.33
CA LEU A 24 -0.13 -8.65 1.21
C LEU A 24 -0.04 -8.21 2.69
N PRO A 25 1.00 -7.51 3.17
CA PRO A 25 1.15 -7.22 4.59
C PRO A 25 -0.05 -6.52 5.20
N ASP A 26 -0.61 -5.51 4.53
CA ASP A 26 -1.73 -4.71 5.06
C ASP A 26 -3.01 -5.55 5.20
N ILE A 27 -3.29 -6.42 4.23
CA ILE A 27 -4.47 -7.30 4.25
C ILE A 27 -4.35 -8.31 5.39
N THR A 28 -3.21 -8.98 5.51
CA THR A 28 -2.98 -9.99 6.55
C THR A 28 -2.95 -9.37 7.93
N ALA A 29 -2.35 -8.19 8.08
CA ALA A 29 -2.29 -7.45 9.32
C ALA A 29 -3.67 -6.94 9.77
N ALA A 30 -4.48 -6.43 8.84
CA ALA A 30 -5.85 -6.02 9.12
C ALA A 30 -6.71 -7.20 9.58
N ILE A 31 -6.63 -8.35 8.91
CA ILE A 31 -7.36 -9.57 9.31
C ILE A 31 -6.91 -10.04 10.69
N ALA A 32 -5.60 -10.12 10.95
CA ALA A 32 -5.06 -10.52 12.23
C ALA A 32 -5.54 -9.60 13.36
N SER A 33 -5.50 -8.29 13.14
CA SER A 33 -5.98 -7.30 14.09
C SER A 33 -7.49 -7.43 14.37
N LEU A 34 -8.29 -7.61 13.32
CA LEU A 34 -9.73 -7.80 13.43
C LEU A 34 -10.08 -9.06 14.23
N VAL A 35 -9.44 -10.18 13.93
CA VAL A 35 -9.67 -11.46 14.60
C VAL A 35 -9.27 -11.38 16.08
N THR A 36 -8.06 -10.90 16.37
CA THR A 36 -7.56 -10.81 17.74
C THR A 36 -8.37 -9.83 18.59
N LEU A 37 -8.79 -8.69 18.00
CA LEU A 37 -9.65 -7.73 18.68
C LEU A 37 -11.05 -8.31 18.93
N THR A 38 -11.62 -9.04 17.98
CA THR A 38 -12.92 -9.72 18.15
C THR A 38 -12.86 -10.75 19.28
N ILE A 39 -11.79 -11.55 19.32
CA ILE A 39 -11.57 -12.52 20.39
C ILE A 39 -11.42 -11.80 21.74
N LEU A 40 -10.59 -10.74 21.79
CA LEU A 40 -10.42 -9.95 23.02
C LEU A 40 -11.76 -9.43 23.53
N LEU A 41 -12.54 -8.77 22.68
CA LEU A 41 -13.82 -8.15 23.09
C LEU A 41 -14.89 -9.16 23.51
N LYS A 42 -14.75 -10.42 23.11
CA LYS A 42 -15.62 -11.50 23.58
C LYS A 42 -15.38 -11.82 25.05
N TYR A 43 -14.11 -11.74 25.52
CA TYR A 43 -13.74 -12.11 26.88
C TYR A 43 -13.50 -10.90 27.79
N TRP A 44 -13.19 -9.73 27.23
CA TRP A 44 -12.85 -8.53 27.97
C TRP A 44 -13.79 -7.39 27.61
N LYS A 45 -14.37 -6.75 28.63
CA LYS A 45 -15.19 -5.54 28.48
C LYS A 45 -14.54 -4.40 29.25
N PRO A 46 -14.47 -3.16 28.69
CA PRO A 46 -13.94 -2.02 29.42
C PRO A 46 -14.83 -1.71 30.62
N LYS A 47 -14.20 -1.41 31.76
CA LYS A 47 -14.93 -1.00 32.98
C LYS A 47 -15.60 0.37 32.85
N HIS A 48 -14.97 1.27 32.08
CA HIS A 48 -15.48 2.60 31.79
C HIS A 48 -15.44 2.82 30.29
N ILE A 49 -16.57 3.19 29.71
CA ILE A 49 -16.69 3.59 28.32
C ILE A 49 -16.63 5.12 28.30
N PHE A 50 -15.59 5.68 27.68
CA PHE A 50 -15.49 7.12 27.49
C PHE A 50 -16.56 7.58 26.49
N ARG A 51 -17.33 8.61 26.85
CA ARG A 51 -18.33 9.26 25.98
C ARG A 51 -18.11 10.76 26.02
N PHE A 52 -18.35 11.43 24.92
CA PHE A 52 -18.41 12.88 24.89
C PHE A 52 -19.77 13.36 25.41
N ALA A 53 -19.81 14.53 26.07
CA ALA A 53 -21.00 15.05 26.74
C ALA A 53 -22.24 15.22 25.83
N ASP A 54 -22.03 15.40 24.53
CA ASP A 54 -23.10 15.58 23.55
C ASP A 54 -23.66 14.27 22.93
N GLN A 55 -23.22 13.11 23.41
CA GLN A 55 -23.52 11.81 22.78
C GLN A 55 -24.53 10.94 23.53
N ASP A 56 -25.13 11.45 24.62
CA ASP A 56 -25.76 10.58 25.63
C ASP A 56 -27.14 9.99 25.29
N ALA A 57 -27.91 10.52 24.36
CA ALA A 57 -29.27 10.01 24.14
C ALA A 57 -29.47 9.26 22.80
N SER A 58 -28.92 9.76 21.71
CA SER A 58 -29.21 9.22 20.37
C SER A 58 -28.41 7.95 20.00
N ILE A 59 -27.29 7.70 20.71
CA ILE A 59 -26.43 6.54 20.41
C ILE A 59 -26.97 5.27 21.07
N ASP A 60 -27.54 5.37 22.25
CA ASP A 60 -28.08 4.18 22.95
C ASP A 60 -29.33 3.64 22.23
N GLU A 61 -30.22 4.49 21.71
CA GLU A 61 -31.35 4.07 20.89
C GLU A 61 -30.90 3.41 19.57
N ASN A 62 -29.91 3.99 18.90
CA ASN A 62 -29.35 3.41 17.66
C ASN A 62 -28.59 2.10 17.91
N LEU A 63 -27.87 1.96 19.03
CA LEU A 63 -27.17 0.73 19.40
C LEU A 63 -28.15 -0.38 19.79
N GLU A 64 -29.26 -0.07 20.43
CA GLU A 64 -30.30 -1.04 20.75
C GLU A 64 -31.07 -1.49 19.50
N ALA A 65 -31.37 -0.56 18.59
CA ALA A 65 -31.97 -0.87 17.30
C ALA A 65 -31.04 -1.75 16.43
N GLN A 66 -29.72 -1.49 16.42
CA GLN A 66 -28.73 -2.31 15.72
C GLN A 66 -28.56 -3.71 16.35
N LYS A 67 -28.65 -3.85 17.67
CA LYS A 67 -28.59 -5.16 18.34
C LYS A 67 -29.76 -6.06 17.99
N GLN A 68 -30.90 -5.50 17.59
CA GLN A 68 -32.09 -6.28 17.18
C GLN A 68 -32.03 -6.77 15.72
N GLN A 69 -31.20 -6.18 14.87
CA GLN A 69 -31.04 -6.62 13.49
C GLN A 69 -30.10 -7.84 13.41
N LYS A 70 -30.67 -9.02 13.34
CA LYS A 70 -29.95 -10.28 13.07
C LYS A 70 -29.81 -10.45 11.55
N TYR A 71 -28.63 -10.20 11.03
CA TYR A 71 -28.31 -10.51 9.64
C TYR A 71 -28.07 -12.01 9.44
N SER A 72 -28.60 -12.58 8.37
CA SER A 72 -28.27 -13.95 7.99
C SER A 72 -26.81 -14.03 7.51
N ILE A 73 -26.19 -15.21 7.66
CA ILE A 73 -24.82 -15.46 7.18
C ILE A 73 -24.69 -15.12 5.69
N GLY A 74 -25.72 -15.40 4.88
CA GLY A 74 -25.74 -15.06 3.46
C GLY A 74 -25.73 -13.53 3.19
N GLN A 75 -26.45 -12.76 4.01
CA GLN A 75 -26.41 -11.28 3.91
C GLN A 75 -25.05 -10.73 4.28
N ILE A 76 -24.44 -11.25 5.34
CA ILE A 76 -23.08 -10.88 5.76
C ILE A 76 -22.07 -11.23 4.65
N ALA A 77 -22.11 -12.47 4.13
CA ALA A 77 -21.22 -12.90 3.06
C ALA A 77 -21.39 -12.06 1.79
N LYS A 78 -22.63 -11.69 1.43
CA LYS A 78 -22.89 -10.81 0.30
C LYS A 78 -22.35 -9.40 0.52
N ALA A 79 -22.47 -8.84 1.73
CA ALA A 79 -21.92 -7.53 2.06
C ALA A 79 -20.39 -7.50 2.04
N TRP A 80 -19.75 -8.61 2.43
CA TRP A 80 -18.29 -8.74 2.44
C TRP A 80 -17.71 -9.19 1.09
N SER A 81 -18.56 -9.62 0.14
CA SER A 81 -18.10 -10.15 -1.15
C SER A 81 -17.16 -9.21 -1.94
N PRO A 82 -17.33 -7.86 -1.96
CA PRO A 82 -16.41 -6.98 -2.66
C PRO A 82 -14.97 -7.07 -2.12
N PHE A 83 -14.84 -7.11 -0.80
CA PHE A 83 -13.53 -7.24 -0.15
C PHE A 83 -12.90 -8.60 -0.37
N MET A 84 -13.71 -9.66 -0.35
CA MET A 84 -13.23 -11.02 -0.64
C MET A 84 -12.76 -11.16 -2.08
N ILE A 85 -13.54 -10.66 -3.04
CA ILE A 85 -13.17 -10.65 -4.47
C ILE A 85 -11.87 -9.85 -4.67
N LEU A 86 -11.78 -8.65 -4.07
CA LEU A 86 -10.58 -7.83 -4.13
C LEU A 86 -9.36 -8.58 -3.59
N THR A 87 -9.47 -9.19 -2.40
CA THR A 87 -8.39 -9.95 -1.78
C THR A 87 -7.92 -11.10 -2.67
N VAL A 88 -8.84 -11.87 -3.23
CA VAL A 88 -8.51 -12.99 -4.14
C VAL A 88 -7.79 -12.46 -5.38
N MET A 89 -8.30 -11.41 -6.02
CA MET A 89 -7.70 -10.85 -7.24
C MET A 89 -6.29 -10.29 -6.97
N VAL A 90 -6.12 -9.50 -5.91
CA VAL A 90 -4.79 -8.99 -5.53
C VAL A 90 -3.83 -10.13 -5.19
N THR A 91 -4.30 -11.18 -4.50
CA THR A 91 -3.48 -12.36 -4.21
C THR A 91 -3.00 -13.05 -5.49
N ILE A 92 -3.90 -13.26 -6.48
CA ILE A 92 -3.51 -13.85 -7.77
C ILE A 92 -2.43 -13.01 -8.46
N TRP A 93 -2.58 -11.68 -8.49
CA TRP A 93 -1.61 -10.76 -9.08
C TRP A 93 -0.28 -10.67 -8.31
N SER A 94 -0.28 -11.05 -7.02
CA SER A 94 0.90 -10.98 -6.14
C SER A 94 1.77 -12.23 -6.19
N VAL A 95 1.19 -13.40 -6.55
CA VAL A 95 1.95 -14.64 -6.53
C VAL A 95 2.99 -14.72 -7.65
N LYS A 96 4.15 -15.30 -7.32
CA LYS A 96 5.29 -15.41 -8.23
C LYS A 96 4.95 -16.05 -9.58
N PRO A 97 4.21 -17.18 -9.66
CA PRO A 97 3.86 -17.78 -10.96
C PRO A 97 3.10 -16.83 -11.90
N PHE A 98 2.26 -15.95 -11.36
CA PHE A 98 1.56 -14.95 -12.17
C PHE A 98 2.51 -13.84 -12.64
N LYS A 99 3.37 -13.35 -11.76
CA LYS A 99 4.38 -12.32 -12.11
C LYS A 99 5.39 -12.82 -13.14
N ASP A 100 5.77 -14.08 -13.07
CA ASP A 100 6.73 -14.70 -13.99
C ASP A 100 6.23 -14.72 -15.44
N LEU A 101 4.89 -14.70 -15.65
CA LEU A 101 4.32 -14.58 -17.00
C LEU A 101 4.72 -13.29 -17.75
N PHE A 102 5.05 -12.22 -17.02
CA PHE A 102 5.39 -10.90 -17.55
C PHE A 102 6.90 -10.62 -17.54
N THR A 103 7.71 -11.56 -17.11
CA THR A 103 9.18 -11.47 -17.21
C THR A 103 9.66 -11.71 -18.64
N LYS A 104 10.93 -11.46 -18.92
CA LYS A 104 11.52 -11.61 -20.28
C LYS A 104 11.29 -12.98 -20.90
N ASP A 105 11.20 -14.02 -20.07
CA ASP A 105 11.00 -15.42 -20.50
C ASP A 105 9.54 -15.87 -20.37
N GLY A 106 8.65 -14.98 -19.95
CA GLY A 106 7.24 -15.27 -19.72
C GLY A 106 6.37 -15.14 -20.97
N ALA A 107 5.27 -15.90 -21.02
CA ALA A 107 4.36 -15.95 -22.17
C ALA A 107 3.66 -14.61 -22.47
N LEU A 108 3.58 -13.70 -21.51
CA LEU A 108 2.91 -12.40 -21.62
C LEU A 108 3.90 -11.21 -21.56
N HIS A 109 5.17 -11.45 -21.84
CA HIS A 109 6.20 -10.43 -21.72
C HIS A 109 5.94 -9.23 -22.66
N ASP A 110 5.32 -9.47 -23.83
CA ASP A 110 5.00 -8.44 -24.83
C ASP A 110 3.98 -7.39 -24.33
N LEU A 111 3.24 -7.71 -23.26
CA LEU A 111 2.33 -6.76 -22.62
C LEU A 111 3.05 -5.71 -21.76
N VAL A 112 4.35 -5.88 -21.51
CA VAL A 112 5.17 -4.92 -20.77
C VAL A 112 5.97 -4.08 -21.74
N ILE A 113 5.57 -2.83 -21.92
CA ILE A 113 6.23 -1.89 -22.82
C ILE A 113 7.34 -1.17 -22.05
N SER A 114 8.59 -1.34 -22.47
CA SER A 114 9.75 -0.68 -21.86
C SER A 114 10.20 0.49 -22.73
N ILE A 115 10.07 1.71 -22.22
CA ILE A 115 10.41 2.95 -22.92
C ILE A 115 11.66 3.53 -22.28
N LYS A 116 12.75 3.65 -23.04
CA LYS A 116 13.95 4.38 -22.60
C LYS A 116 13.66 5.88 -22.61
N VAL A 117 13.88 6.54 -21.48
CA VAL A 117 13.63 7.99 -21.37
C VAL A 117 14.70 8.73 -22.17
N PRO A 118 14.32 9.48 -23.22
CA PRO A 118 15.27 10.22 -24.04
C PRO A 118 16.06 11.24 -23.18
N TYR A 119 17.32 11.46 -23.49
CA TYR A 119 18.22 12.40 -22.83
C TYR A 119 18.47 12.13 -21.34
N LEU A 120 18.07 10.96 -20.80
CA LEU A 120 18.30 10.59 -19.40
C LEU A 120 18.88 9.17 -19.28
N HIS A 121 18.40 8.22 -20.09
CA HIS A 121 18.82 6.82 -20.01
C HIS A 121 20.33 6.68 -20.23
N GLN A 122 21.02 6.15 -19.20
CA GLN A 122 22.48 5.93 -19.14
C GLN A 122 23.36 7.19 -19.28
N LEU A 123 22.77 8.38 -19.17
CA LEU A 123 23.55 9.64 -19.17
C LEU A 123 23.91 10.13 -17.78
N VAL A 124 23.24 9.66 -16.74
CA VAL A 124 23.58 9.91 -15.33
C VAL A 124 24.40 8.75 -14.80
N GLN A 125 25.49 9.03 -14.09
CA GLN A 125 26.36 8.01 -13.51
C GLN A 125 26.28 8.01 -11.98
N LYS A 126 26.26 6.82 -11.41
CA LYS A 126 26.53 6.61 -9.98
C LYS A 126 28.02 6.37 -9.81
N MET A 127 28.62 7.04 -8.84
CA MET A 127 30.04 6.97 -8.57
C MET A 127 30.31 6.52 -7.13
N PRO A 128 31.53 6.03 -6.84
CA PRO A 128 31.96 5.78 -5.46
C PRO A 128 31.83 7.08 -4.61
N PRO A 129 31.48 7.01 -3.34
CA PRO A 129 31.23 5.79 -2.54
C PRO A 129 29.80 5.22 -2.63
N VAL A 130 28.87 5.83 -3.38
CA VAL A 130 27.46 5.39 -3.50
C VAL A 130 27.36 3.98 -4.07
N VAL A 131 28.21 3.66 -5.01
CA VAL A 131 28.40 2.32 -5.61
C VAL A 131 29.88 1.98 -5.65
N PRO A 132 30.26 0.69 -5.58
CA PRO A 132 31.68 0.29 -5.60
C PRO A 132 32.40 0.66 -6.91
N GLU A 133 31.68 0.57 -8.04
CA GLU A 133 32.17 0.87 -9.38
C GLU A 133 31.24 1.84 -10.08
N ILE A 134 31.79 2.61 -11.03
CA ILE A 134 31.00 3.55 -11.82
C ILE A 134 29.93 2.79 -12.59
N LYS A 135 28.68 3.15 -12.40
CA LYS A 135 27.52 2.53 -13.07
C LYS A 135 26.59 3.58 -13.65
N ASN A 136 26.27 3.42 -14.93
CA ASN A 136 25.27 4.25 -15.56
C ASN A 136 23.86 3.96 -14.96
N TYR A 137 23.07 5.02 -14.84
CA TYR A 137 21.71 4.94 -14.32
C TYR A 137 20.74 4.57 -15.43
N ASP A 138 20.00 3.48 -15.26
CA ASP A 138 18.95 3.09 -16.18
C ASP A 138 17.70 3.95 -15.96
N ALA A 139 17.34 4.75 -16.94
CA ALA A 139 16.08 5.50 -16.97
C ALA A 139 15.15 4.82 -17.98
N ILE A 140 14.49 3.76 -17.54
CA ILE A 140 13.53 2.99 -18.34
C ILE A 140 12.17 3.09 -17.66
N PHE A 141 11.20 3.66 -18.38
CA PHE A 141 9.81 3.62 -17.97
C PHE A 141 9.19 2.29 -18.43
N LYS A 142 8.77 1.47 -17.48
CA LYS A 142 8.05 0.23 -17.75
C LYS A 142 6.54 0.50 -17.68
N PHE A 143 5.88 0.41 -18.81
CA PHE A 143 4.43 0.50 -18.87
C PHE A 143 3.85 -0.92 -18.80
N ASP A 144 3.62 -1.37 -17.57
CA ASP A 144 3.18 -2.72 -17.21
C ASP A 144 1.70 -2.73 -16.79
N TRP A 145 0.88 -2.11 -17.60
CA TRP A 145 -0.54 -1.84 -17.32
C TRP A 145 -1.33 -3.09 -16.90
N PHE A 146 -1.02 -4.27 -17.45
CA PHE A 146 -1.77 -5.49 -17.14
C PHE A 146 -1.25 -6.19 -15.88
N SER A 147 0.06 -6.22 -15.65
CA SER A 147 0.66 -6.83 -14.45
C SER A 147 0.54 -5.95 -13.21
N ALA A 148 0.20 -4.68 -13.38
CA ALA A 148 0.01 -3.75 -12.26
C ALA A 148 -1.16 -4.16 -11.36
N THR A 149 -0.99 -4.01 -10.05
CA THR A 149 -2.03 -4.31 -9.05
C THR A 149 -3.33 -3.51 -9.28
N GLY A 150 -3.22 -2.30 -9.86
CA GLY A 150 -4.40 -1.51 -10.23
C GLY A 150 -5.34 -2.23 -11.19
N THR A 151 -4.82 -3.04 -12.10
CA THR A 151 -5.63 -3.85 -13.02
C THR A 151 -6.38 -4.96 -12.26
N ALA A 152 -5.75 -5.60 -11.28
CA ALA A 152 -6.41 -6.55 -10.39
C ALA A 152 -7.60 -5.90 -9.66
N ILE A 153 -7.40 -4.69 -9.12
CA ILE A 153 -8.43 -3.92 -8.43
C ILE A 153 -9.59 -3.58 -9.39
N PHE A 154 -9.26 -3.12 -10.61
CA PHE A 154 -10.28 -2.81 -11.62
C PHE A 154 -11.10 -4.04 -12.01
N ILE A 155 -10.46 -5.18 -12.24
CA ILE A 155 -11.14 -6.45 -12.56
C ILE A 155 -12.00 -6.90 -11.36
N ALA A 156 -11.50 -6.77 -10.13
CA ALA A 156 -12.27 -7.07 -8.93
C ALA A 156 -13.54 -6.20 -8.82
N ALA A 157 -13.46 -4.92 -9.19
CA ALA A 157 -14.60 -4.02 -9.23
C ALA A 157 -15.63 -4.47 -10.28
N VAL A 158 -15.19 -4.84 -11.48
CA VAL A 158 -16.08 -5.36 -12.54
C VAL A 158 -16.77 -6.65 -12.10
N ILE A 159 -16.02 -7.60 -11.53
CA ILE A 159 -16.59 -8.85 -11.00
C ILE A 159 -17.61 -8.54 -9.89
N THR A 160 -17.32 -7.59 -9.01
CA THR A 160 -18.23 -7.20 -7.92
C THR A 160 -19.53 -6.60 -8.47
N ILE A 161 -19.46 -5.73 -9.48
CA ILE A 161 -20.65 -5.16 -10.16
C ILE A 161 -21.54 -6.27 -10.71
N LEU A 162 -20.94 -7.26 -11.37
CA LEU A 162 -21.67 -8.40 -11.92
C LEU A 162 -22.26 -9.28 -10.82
N PHE A 163 -21.48 -9.59 -9.78
CA PHE A 163 -21.89 -10.43 -8.66
C PHE A 163 -23.04 -9.82 -7.86
N LEU A 164 -22.98 -8.53 -7.59
CA LEU A 164 -24.03 -7.81 -6.87
C LEU A 164 -25.21 -7.45 -7.76
N LYS A 165 -25.12 -7.69 -9.08
CA LYS A 165 -26.15 -7.33 -10.08
C LYS A 165 -26.51 -5.85 -10.06
N MET A 166 -25.48 -5.00 -9.95
CA MET A 166 -25.66 -3.54 -10.00
C MET A 166 -26.16 -3.12 -11.39
N LYS A 167 -26.99 -2.09 -11.43
CA LYS A 167 -27.44 -1.53 -12.71
C LYS A 167 -26.28 -0.85 -13.44
N PRO A 168 -26.11 -1.08 -14.76
CA PRO A 168 -25.00 -0.47 -15.51
C PRO A 168 -24.91 1.06 -15.36
N LYS A 169 -26.05 1.74 -15.28
CA LYS A 169 -26.10 3.18 -15.06
C LYS A 169 -25.49 3.58 -13.71
N GLU A 170 -25.82 2.86 -12.65
CA GLU A 170 -25.27 3.10 -11.31
C GLU A 170 -23.76 2.86 -11.29
N ALA A 171 -23.30 1.78 -11.92
CA ALA A 171 -21.86 1.47 -12.02
C ALA A 171 -21.07 2.57 -12.75
N VAL A 172 -21.59 3.09 -13.87
CA VAL A 172 -20.96 4.17 -14.63
C VAL A 172 -20.95 5.47 -13.83
N VAL A 173 -22.04 5.82 -13.15
CA VAL A 173 -22.11 7.01 -12.30
C VAL A 173 -21.10 6.91 -11.17
N THR A 174 -21.09 5.80 -10.42
CA THR A 174 -20.12 5.56 -9.33
C THR A 174 -18.68 5.63 -9.83
N PHE A 175 -18.39 5.07 -11.01
CA PHE A 175 -17.05 5.16 -11.61
C PHE A 175 -16.66 6.61 -11.91
N GLY A 176 -17.59 7.42 -12.45
CA GLY A 176 -17.36 8.84 -12.71
C GLY A 176 -17.13 9.65 -11.42
N GLU A 177 -17.91 9.38 -10.37
CA GLU A 177 -17.73 9.97 -9.04
C GLU A 177 -16.36 9.61 -8.47
N THR A 178 -15.96 8.32 -8.54
CA THR A 178 -14.65 7.84 -8.11
C THR A 178 -13.50 8.56 -8.83
N LEU A 179 -13.60 8.73 -10.16
CA LEU A 179 -12.59 9.48 -10.92
C LEU A 179 -12.50 10.94 -10.47
N ASN A 180 -13.65 11.56 -10.19
CA ASN A 180 -13.68 12.95 -9.70
C ASN A 180 -13.05 13.08 -8.30
N GLU A 181 -13.27 12.13 -7.41
CA GLU A 181 -12.64 12.08 -6.08
C GLU A 181 -11.13 11.81 -6.17
N LEU A 182 -10.71 10.94 -7.08
CA LEU A 182 -9.32 10.55 -7.23
C LEU A 182 -8.45 11.59 -7.96
N LYS A 183 -9.02 12.57 -8.64
CA LYS A 183 -8.23 13.56 -9.42
C LYS A 183 -7.15 14.26 -8.58
N THR A 184 -7.48 14.68 -7.36
CA THR A 184 -6.53 15.37 -6.46
C THR A 184 -5.46 14.42 -5.91
N PRO A 185 -5.79 13.22 -5.36
CA PRO A 185 -4.80 12.22 -5.02
C PRO A 185 -3.87 11.83 -6.18
N ILE A 186 -4.39 11.62 -7.39
CA ILE A 186 -3.57 11.29 -8.57
C ILE A 186 -2.58 12.40 -8.86
N TYR A 187 -3.01 13.66 -8.85
CA TYR A 187 -2.12 14.81 -9.04
C TYR A 187 -1.04 14.88 -7.96
N SER A 188 -1.43 14.77 -6.69
CA SER A 188 -0.50 14.80 -5.55
C SER A 188 0.54 13.68 -5.63
N ILE A 189 0.11 12.44 -5.91
CA ILE A 189 1.01 11.30 -6.05
C ILE A 189 1.95 11.51 -7.25
N GLY A 190 1.43 12.01 -8.38
CA GLY A 190 2.24 12.33 -9.56
C GLY A 190 3.34 13.35 -9.25
N MET A 191 3.03 14.42 -8.52
CA MET A 191 4.01 15.43 -8.12
C MET A 191 5.06 14.89 -7.14
N VAL A 192 4.65 14.05 -6.17
CA VAL A 192 5.57 13.40 -5.24
C VAL A 192 6.52 12.45 -5.97
N LEU A 193 6.01 11.64 -6.91
CA LEU A 193 6.83 10.75 -7.73
C LEU A 193 7.80 11.55 -8.62
N ALA A 194 7.34 12.63 -9.25
CA ALA A 194 8.20 13.49 -10.04
C ALA A 194 9.36 14.05 -9.19
N PHE A 195 9.07 14.55 -7.99
CA PHE A 195 10.09 15.01 -7.06
C PHE A 195 11.07 13.90 -6.67
N ALA A 196 10.55 12.69 -6.36
CA ALA A 196 11.38 11.54 -6.00
C ALA A 196 12.35 11.15 -7.13
N PHE A 197 11.89 11.14 -8.39
CA PHE A 197 12.74 10.87 -9.55
C PHE A 197 13.80 11.97 -9.73
N ILE A 198 13.42 13.25 -9.61
CA ILE A 198 14.37 14.37 -9.68
C ILE A 198 15.43 14.22 -8.58
N ALA A 199 15.03 13.95 -7.35
CA ALA A 199 15.95 13.76 -6.22
C ALA A 199 16.92 12.60 -6.44
N ASN A 200 16.45 11.51 -7.03
CA ASN A 200 17.29 10.35 -7.32
C ASN A 200 18.28 10.61 -8.49
N TYR A 201 17.82 11.20 -9.58
CA TYR A 201 18.67 11.47 -10.75
C TYR A 201 19.63 12.64 -10.54
N SER A 202 19.28 13.64 -9.72
CA SER A 202 20.18 14.74 -9.35
C SER A 202 21.26 14.36 -8.35
N GLY A 203 21.17 13.17 -7.73
CA GLY A 203 22.09 12.74 -6.68
C GLY A 203 21.76 13.27 -5.28
N MET A 204 20.69 14.06 -5.12
CA MET A 204 20.28 14.60 -3.82
C MET A 204 20.00 13.47 -2.80
N SER A 205 19.26 12.42 -3.20
CA SER A 205 19.02 11.26 -2.34
C SER A 205 20.32 10.55 -1.94
N ALA A 206 21.28 10.43 -2.86
CA ALA A 206 22.58 9.81 -2.59
C ALA A 206 23.42 10.65 -1.60
N THR A 207 23.45 11.97 -1.77
CA THR A 207 24.16 12.88 -0.88
C THR A 207 23.60 12.83 0.55
N LEU A 208 22.27 12.86 0.69
CA LEU A 208 21.62 12.71 1.99
C LEU A 208 21.88 11.34 2.62
N ALA A 209 21.88 10.28 1.80
CA ALA A 209 22.16 8.92 2.27
C ALA A 209 23.59 8.80 2.83
N LEU A 210 24.58 9.40 2.16
CA LEU A 210 25.96 9.44 2.64
C LEU A 210 26.09 10.25 3.94
N ALA A 211 25.39 11.38 4.06
CA ALA A 211 25.36 12.14 5.29
C ALA A 211 24.78 11.33 6.46
N LEU A 212 23.68 10.60 6.22
CA LEU A 212 23.06 9.72 7.21
C LEU A 212 23.93 8.50 7.55
N ALA A 213 24.74 8.00 6.61
CA ALA A 213 25.65 6.90 6.86
C ALA A 213 26.69 7.20 7.94
N HIS A 214 27.04 8.47 8.16
CA HIS A 214 27.91 8.89 9.27
C HIS A 214 27.31 8.57 10.66
N THR A 215 26.01 8.35 10.77
CA THR A 215 25.38 7.89 12.03
C THR A 215 25.66 6.42 12.34
N GLY A 216 26.21 5.68 11.39
CA GLY A 216 26.56 4.26 11.53
C GLY A 216 25.33 3.41 11.91
N LYS A 217 25.52 2.42 12.78
CA LYS A 217 24.46 1.50 13.21
C LYS A 217 23.26 2.20 13.89
N ALA A 218 23.39 3.42 14.38
CA ALA A 218 22.27 4.17 14.92
C ALA A 218 21.20 4.46 13.85
N PHE A 219 21.58 4.52 12.57
CA PHE A 219 20.62 4.68 11.47
C PHE A 219 19.55 3.57 11.43
N THR A 220 19.89 2.34 11.75
CA THR A 220 18.92 1.22 11.76
C THR A 220 17.78 1.47 12.74
N PHE A 221 18.06 2.15 13.87
CA PHE A 221 17.04 2.54 14.82
C PHE A 221 16.21 3.73 14.32
N PHE A 222 16.85 4.72 13.67
CA PHE A 222 16.16 5.93 13.21
C PHE A 222 15.46 5.76 11.85
N SER A 223 15.83 4.78 11.04
CA SER A 223 15.26 4.53 9.71
C SER A 223 13.72 4.40 9.69
N PRO A 224 13.06 3.69 10.63
CA PRO A 224 11.60 3.66 10.69
C PRO A 224 10.94 5.02 10.91
N PHE A 225 11.61 5.93 11.63
CA PHE A 225 11.09 7.30 11.85
C PHE A 225 11.08 8.12 10.57
N LEU A 226 12.04 7.90 9.65
CA LEU A 226 12.01 8.52 8.32
C LEU A 226 10.78 8.05 7.51
N GLY A 227 10.47 6.75 7.56
CA GLY A 227 9.26 6.22 6.95
C GLY A 227 8.00 6.82 7.58
N TRP A 228 7.94 6.87 8.90
CA TRP A 228 6.82 7.47 9.64
C TRP A 228 6.63 8.95 9.30
N VAL A 229 7.69 9.74 9.30
CA VAL A 229 7.63 11.17 8.90
C VAL A 229 7.18 11.29 7.44
N GLY A 230 7.65 10.40 6.56
CA GLY A 230 7.22 10.35 5.17
C GLY A 230 5.71 10.15 5.04
N VAL A 231 5.16 9.17 5.73
CA VAL A 231 3.71 8.91 5.73
C VAL A 231 2.94 10.06 6.37
N PHE A 232 3.45 10.62 7.47
CA PHE A 232 2.83 11.77 8.14
C PHE A 232 2.73 12.99 7.20
N LEU A 233 3.78 13.28 6.43
CA LEU A 233 3.81 14.43 5.52
C LEU A 233 2.97 14.21 4.26
N THR A 234 2.96 12.98 3.72
CA THR A 234 2.34 12.68 2.43
C THR A 234 0.94 12.07 2.56
N GLY A 235 0.60 11.56 3.73
CA GLY A 235 -0.65 10.80 3.95
C GLY A 235 -0.70 9.46 3.19
N SER A 236 0.43 9.01 2.62
CA SER A 236 0.50 7.85 1.75
C SER A 236 1.79 7.06 1.97
N ASP A 237 1.66 5.78 2.27
CA ASP A 237 2.79 4.87 2.41
C ASP A 237 3.57 4.71 1.09
N THR A 238 2.85 4.57 -0.03
CA THR A 238 3.46 4.51 -1.36
C THR A 238 4.32 5.74 -1.67
N SER A 239 3.82 6.94 -1.37
CA SER A 239 4.54 8.19 -1.59
C SER A 239 5.75 8.31 -0.67
N ALA A 240 5.63 7.91 0.60
CA ALA A 240 6.74 7.89 1.56
C ALA A 240 7.87 6.94 1.09
N ASN A 241 7.52 5.75 0.63
CA ASN A 241 8.47 4.79 0.08
C ASN A 241 9.14 5.30 -1.19
N ALA A 242 8.42 5.98 -2.07
CA ALA A 242 8.99 6.59 -3.27
C ALA A 242 10.00 7.68 -2.94
N LEU A 243 9.75 8.49 -1.90
CA LEU A 243 10.65 9.56 -1.45
C LEU A 243 11.90 9.02 -0.72
N PHE A 244 11.70 8.16 0.25
CA PHE A 244 12.73 7.79 1.22
C PHE A 244 13.32 6.40 1.02
N GLY A 245 12.66 5.50 0.28
CA GLY A 245 13.12 4.12 0.11
C GLY A 245 14.51 4.02 -0.54
N ALA A 246 14.78 4.81 -1.59
CA ALA A 246 16.10 4.84 -2.22
C ALA A 246 17.18 5.39 -1.29
N LEU A 247 16.86 6.42 -0.49
CA LEU A 247 17.74 7.00 0.52
C LEU A 247 18.07 5.96 1.60
N GLN A 248 17.06 5.33 2.18
CA GLN A 248 17.24 4.30 3.22
C GLN A 248 18.07 3.11 2.72
N ALA A 249 17.76 2.60 1.51
CA ALA A 249 18.49 1.51 0.91
C ALA A 249 19.96 1.87 0.63
N THR A 250 20.23 3.10 0.18
CA THR A 250 21.59 3.57 -0.06
C THR A 250 22.37 3.73 1.24
N THR A 251 21.77 4.35 2.27
CA THR A 251 22.38 4.48 3.60
C THR A 251 22.70 3.11 4.20
N ALA A 252 21.75 2.17 4.15
CA ALA A 252 21.93 0.83 4.71
C ALA A 252 23.07 0.03 4.05
N ARG A 253 23.40 0.34 2.80
CA ARG A 253 24.56 -0.28 2.11
C ARG A 253 25.91 0.33 2.48
N GLN A 254 25.90 1.51 3.10
CA GLN A 254 27.11 2.26 3.48
C GLN A 254 27.50 2.05 4.94
N ILE A 255 26.64 1.45 5.76
CA ILE A 255 26.88 1.15 7.19
C ILE A 255 27.10 -0.34 7.42
#